data_9c1f7d94c689f4a5cde7b6437a66c3bf
#
_entry.id   9c1f7d94c689f4a5cde7b6437a66c3bf
#
_cell.length_a   1.000
_cell.length_b   1.000
_cell.length_c   1.000
_cell.angle_alpha   90.00
_cell.angle_beta   90.00
_cell.angle_gamma   90.00
#
_symmetry.space_group_name_H-M   'P 1'
#
loop_
_entity.id
_entity.type
_entity.pdbx_description
1 polymer ?
#
loop_
_entity_poly.entity_id
_entity_poly.type
_entity_poly.pdbx_seq_one_letter_code
_entity_poly.pdbx_strand_id
1 'polypeptide(L)'
;MTKVLIVDDLEGVRRMLVYALEDDYNVIQAANGLEAISVAQTEQPDIIVMDLDMPVMDGVEATRQIKAHPQLSTIKVLAVSGQHNSEKSRLIQDNADAFIEKPFEISDLVEAVRLLSLK
;
A
#
# COMPACT_ATOMS: atom_id res chain seq x y z
N MET A 1 11.91 11.76 8.01
CA MET A 1 10.61 11.87 7.30
C MET A 1 10.07 10.47 7.08
N THR A 2 8.80 10.27 7.31
CA THR A 2 8.14 8.98 7.12
C THR A 2 8.26 8.53 5.66
N LYS A 3 8.64 7.29 5.45
CA LYS A 3 8.82 6.72 4.12
C LYS A 3 7.58 5.93 3.72
N VAL A 4 7.00 6.25 2.57
CA VAL A 4 5.78 5.62 2.04
C VAL A 4 6.10 4.94 0.72
N LEU A 5 5.78 3.64 0.62
CA LEU A 5 5.89 2.89 -0.62
C LEU A 5 4.51 2.83 -1.28
N ILE A 6 4.42 3.30 -2.52
CA ILE A 6 3.19 3.23 -3.33
C ILE A 6 3.30 2.02 -4.27
N VAL A 7 2.35 1.10 -4.19
CA VAL A 7 2.32 -0.10 -5.04
C VAL A 7 1.06 -0.10 -5.86
N ASP A 8 1.20 0.05 -7.18
CA ASP A 8 0.09 0.04 -8.13
C ASP A 8 0.68 -0.28 -9.51
N ASP A 9 0.00 -1.08 -10.31
CA ASP A 9 0.48 -1.45 -11.64
C ASP A 9 0.28 -0.35 -12.68
N LEU A 10 -0.53 0.65 -12.38
CA LEU A 10 -0.79 1.77 -13.30
C LEU A 10 0.11 2.94 -12.95
N GLU A 11 1.02 3.28 -13.87
CA GLU A 11 1.98 4.36 -13.67
C GLU A 11 1.29 5.70 -13.38
N GLY A 12 0.19 5.99 -14.07
CA GLY A 12 -0.54 7.23 -13.87
C GLY A 12 -1.10 7.36 -12.46
N VAL A 13 -1.60 6.24 -11.90
CA VAL A 13 -2.11 6.22 -10.52
C VAL A 13 -0.95 6.42 -9.53
N ARG A 14 0.17 5.72 -9.75
CA ARG A 14 1.35 5.89 -8.89
C ARG A 14 1.81 7.34 -8.86
N ARG A 15 1.91 7.98 -10.04
CA ARG A 15 2.32 9.38 -10.13
C ARG A 15 1.39 10.32 -9.39
N MET A 16 0.10 10.10 -9.52
CA MET A 16 -0.91 10.90 -8.83
C MET A 16 -0.74 10.80 -7.32
N LEU A 17 -0.52 9.60 -6.80
CA LEU A 17 -0.34 9.39 -5.37
C LEU A 17 1.00 9.94 -4.87
N VAL A 18 2.06 9.80 -5.67
CA VAL A 18 3.35 10.41 -5.34
C VAL A 18 3.20 11.93 -5.21
N TYR A 19 2.54 12.55 -6.19
CA TYR A 19 2.32 13.99 -6.18
C TYR A 19 1.55 14.42 -4.93
N ALA A 20 0.55 13.65 -4.55
CA ALA A 20 -0.27 13.98 -3.37
C ALA A 20 0.49 13.87 -2.04
N LEU A 21 1.53 13.02 -1.98
CA LEU A 21 2.21 12.68 -0.73
C LEU A 21 3.64 13.22 -0.62
N GLU A 22 4.27 13.63 -1.72
CA GLU A 22 5.70 13.90 -1.73
C GLU A 22 6.14 15.10 -0.91
N ASP A 23 5.23 16.05 -0.64
CA ASP A 23 5.60 17.23 0.17
C ASP A 23 5.79 16.87 1.64
N ASP A 24 5.10 15.82 2.11
CA ASP A 24 5.09 15.45 3.53
C ASP A 24 5.80 14.13 3.82
N TYR A 25 6.11 13.34 2.80
CA TYR A 25 6.67 12.00 2.96
C TYR A 25 7.80 11.76 1.97
N ASN A 26 8.68 10.83 2.34
CA ASN A 26 9.66 10.28 1.40
C ASN A 26 8.98 9.14 0.65
N VAL A 27 8.64 9.35 -0.63
CA VAL A 27 7.80 8.42 -1.39
C VAL A 27 8.64 7.60 -2.36
N ILE A 28 8.43 6.28 -2.33
CA ILE A 28 9.04 5.33 -3.27
C ILE A 28 7.93 4.51 -3.92
N GLN A 29 8.24 3.82 -5.02
CA GLN A 29 7.24 3.16 -5.86
C GLN A 29 7.60 1.72 -6.18
N ALA A 30 6.57 0.90 -6.40
CA ALA A 30 6.70 -0.45 -6.96
C ALA A 30 5.50 -0.69 -7.88
N ALA A 31 5.68 -1.52 -8.91
CA ALA A 31 4.67 -1.73 -9.94
C ALA A 31 3.83 -3.00 -9.74
N ASN A 32 4.21 -3.87 -8.82
CA ASN A 32 3.48 -5.10 -8.51
C ASN A 32 3.87 -5.61 -7.13
N GLY A 33 3.18 -6.66 -6.67
CA GLY A 33 3.41 -7.21 -5.35
C GLY A 33 4.78 -7.82 -5.14
N LEU A 34 5.34 -8.45 -6.16
CA LEU A 34 6.67 -9.05 -6.06
C LEU A 34 7.74 -7.98 -5.90
N GLU A 35 7.66 -6.93 -6.72
CA GLU A 35 8.56 -5.78 -6.60
C GLU A 35 8.39 -5.08 -5.25
N ALA A 36 7.15 -4.99 -4.75
CA ALA A 36 6.86 -4.38 -3.47
C ALA A 36 7.61 -5.08 -2.32
N ILE A 37 7.63 -6.41 -2.32
CA ILE A 37 8.35 -7.18 -1.31
C ILE A 37 9.85 -6.88 -1.38
N SER A 38 10.41 -6.88 -2.58
CA SER A 38 11.84 -6.60 -2.80
C SER A 38 12.20 -5.19 -2.33
N VAL A 39 11.40 -4.19 -2.71
CA VAL A 39 11.63 -2.81 -2.31
C VAL A 39 11.48 -2.66 -0.79
N ALA A 40 10.49 -3.31 -0.19
CA ALA A 40 10.29 -3.26 1.26
C ALA A 40 11.51 -3.81 2.00
N GLN A 41 12.12 -4.88 1.51
CA GLN A 41 13.32 -5.46 2.13
C GLN A 41 14.51 -4.52 2.08
N THR A 42 14.67 -3.80 0.97
CA THR A 42 15.80 -2.88 0.78
C THR A 42 15.58 -1.53 1.46
N GLU A 43 14.40 -0.96 1.31
CA GLU A 43 14.11 0.42 1.71
C GLU A 43 13.45 0.54 3.09
N GLN A 44 12.89 -0.52 3.62
CA GLN A 44 12.25 -0.54 4.93
C GLN A 44 11.26 0.63 5.10
N PRO A 45 10.22 0.74 4.25
CA PRO A 45 9.26 1.83 4.40
C PRO A 45 8.47 1.72 5.70
N ASP A 46 7.92 2.83 6.14
CA ASP A 46 7.06 2.86 7.33
C ASP A 46 5.62 2.46 6.98
N ILE A 47 5.18 2.84 5.79
CA ILE A 47 3.82 2.61 5.31
C ILE A 47 3.88 2.12 3.87
N ILE A 48 3.03 1.15 3.53
CA ILE A 48 2.82 0.71 2.15
C ILE A 48 1.37 0.97 1.77
N VAL A 49 1.17 1.71 0.67
CA VAL A 49 -0.14 1.85 0.03
C VAL A 49 -0.20 0.75 -1.03
N MET A 50 -1.01 -0.28 -0.79
CA MET A 50 -1.01 -1.52 -1.57
C MET A 50 -2.30 -1.67 -2.35
N ASP A 51 -2.22 -1.56 -3.69
CA ASP A 51 -3.33 -1.92 -4.58
C ASP A 51 -3.51 -3.45 -4.52
N LEU A 52 -4.73 -3.90 -4.34
CA LEU A 52 -5.02 -5.34 -4.28
C LEU A 52 -5.17 -5.99 -5.65
N ASP A 53 -5.49 -5.20 -6.68
CA ASP A 53 -5.81 -5.71 -8.01
C ASP A 53 -4.66 -5.49 -8.97
N MET A 54 -3.67 -6.39 -8.94
CA MET A 54 -2.47 -6.28 -9.77
C MET A 54 -2.12 -7.62 -10.41
N PRO A 55 -1.48 -7.59 -11.60
CA PRO A 55 -0.92 -8.81 -12.20
C PRO A 55 0.35 -9.25 -11.47
N VAL A 56 0.88 -10.41 -11.80
CA VAL A 56 2.10 -11.04 -11.29
C VAL A 56 1.88 -11.54 -9.86
N MET A 57 1.79 -10.65 -8.89
CA MET A 57 1.41 -10.97 -7.52
C MET A 57 0.47 -9.87 -7.05
N ASP A 58 -0.75 -10.23 -6.67
CA ASP A 58 -1.71 -9.24 -6.19
C ASP A 58 -1.37 -8.75 -4.77
N GLY A 59 -2.06 -7.68 -4.36
CA GLY A 59 -1.78 -7.05 -3.09
C GLY A 59 -2.14 -7.88 -1.87
N VAL A 60 -3.11 -8.80 -1.99
CA VAL A 60 -3.46 -9.70 -0.88
C VAL A 60 -2.29 -10.61 -0.55
N GLU A 61 -1.73 -11.27 -1.57
CA GLU A 61 -0.60 -12.17 -1.38
C GLU A 61 0.65 -11.42 -0.92
N ALA A 62 0.91 -10.25 -1.51
CA ALA A 62 2.05 -9.43 -1.10
C ALA A 62 1.93 -9.01 0.36
N THR A 63 0.74 -8.57 0.80
CA THR A 63 0.51 -8.17 2.19
C THR A 63 0.70 -9.37 3.12
N ARG A 64 0.17 -10.53 2.74
CA ARG A 64 0.36 -11.74 3.54
C ARG A 64 1.84 -12.05 3.76
N GLN A 65 2.64 -11.99 2.71
CA GLN A 65 4.07 -12.27 2.80
C GLN A 65 4.81 -11.21 3.63
N ILE A 66 4.45 -9.95 3.47
CA ILE A 66 5.06 -8.87 4.25
C ILE A 66 4.77 -9.06 5.74
N LYS A 67 3.51 -9.33 6.08
CA LYS A 67 3.12 -9.50 7.49
C LYS A 67 3.69 -10.78 8.11
N ALA A 68 3.99 -11.78 7.31
CA ALA A 68 4.62 -13.02 7.77
C ALA A 68 6.14 -12.93 7.88
N HIS A 69 6.76 -11.92 7.29
CA HIS A 69 8.21 -11.76 7.27
C HIS A 69 8.68 -11.06 8.55
N PRO A 70 9.59 -11.65 9.33
CA PRO A 70 9.98 -11.09 10.63
C PRO A 70 10.50 -9.65 10.57
N GLN A 71 11.18 -9.28 9.49
CA GLN A 71 11.77 -7.94 9.35
C GLN A 71 10.81 -6.92 8.74
N LEU A 72 9.65 -7.37 8.19
CA LEU A 72 8.71 -6.49 7.51
C LEU A 72 7.36 -6.40 8.21
N SER A 73 7.11 -7.23 9.21
CA SER A 73 5.80 -7.37 9.83
C SER A 73 5.29 -6.10 10.53
N THR A 74 6.19 -5.20 10.89
CA THR A 74 5.82 -3.94 11.55
C THR A 74 5.45 -2.83 10.58
N ILE A 75 5.68 -3.02 9.27
CA ILE A 75 5.31 -2.04 8.26
C ILE A 75 3.78 -1.94 8.23
N LYS A 76 3.25 -0.71 8.24
CA LYS A 76 1.80 -0.49 8.16
C LYS A 76 1.35 -0.60 6.71
N VAL A 77 0.28 -1.34 6.47
CA VAL A 77 -0.25 -1.55 5.12
C VAL A 77 -1.64 -0.91 5.01
N LEU A 78 -1.77 0.03 4.08
CA LEU A 78 -3.05 0.59 3.66
C LEU A 78 -3.46 -0.13 2.37
N ALA A 79 -4.46 -0.99 2.46
CA ALA A 79 -4.94 -1.74 1.30
C ALA A 79 -5.94 -0.90 0.50
N VAL A 80 -5.82 -0.94 -0.83
CA VAL A 80 -6.71 -0.24 -1.75
C VAL A 80 -7.36 -1.26 -2.67
N SER A 81 -8.69 -1.32 -2.69
CA SER A 81 -9.44 -2.34 -3.41
C SER A 81 -10.54 -1.74 -4.28
N GLY A 82 -10.84 -2.41 -5.41
CA GLY A 82 -12.00 -2.06 -6.22
C GLY A 82 -13.30 -2.43 -5.54
N GLN A 83 -14.38 -1.69 -5.89
CA GLN A 83 -15.71 -1.86 -5.28
C GLN A 83 -16.27 -3.27 -5.38
N HIS A 84 -15.92 -4.00 -6.45
CA HIS A 84 -16.55 -5.27 -6.75
C HIS A 84 -15.75 -6.48 -6.26
N ASN A 85 -14.74 -6.23 -5.44
CA ASN A 85 -13.83 -7.28 -5.00
C ASN A 85 -14.01 -7.60 -3.52
N SER A 86 -15.23 -7.97 -3.14
CA SER A 86 -15.58 -8.26 -1.75
C SER A 86 -14.78 -9.42 -1.16
N GLU A 87 -14.41 -10.41 -1.99
CA GLU A 87 -13.59 -11.53 -1.52
C GLU A 87 -12.20 -11.09 -1.11
N LYS A 88 -11.52 -10.30 -1.94
CA LYS A 88 -10.20 -9.76 -1.60
C LYS A 88 -10.27 -8.84 -0.39
N SER A 89 -11.30 -8.01 -0.31
CA SER A 89 -11.51 -7.14 0.85
C SER A 89 -11.61 -7.95 2.14
N ARG A 90 -12.35 -9.04 2.11
CA ARG A 90 -12.52 -9.90 3.29
C ARG A 90 -11.22 -10.59 3.67
N LEU A 91 -10.45 -11.05 2.67
CA LEU A 91 -9.18 -11.74 2.91
C LEU A 91 -8.12 -10.81 3.50
N ILE A 92 -8.16 -9.53 3.16
CA ILE A 92 -7.15 -8.55 3.58
C ILE A 92 -7.45 -7.94 4.95
N GLN A 93 -8.70 -7.96 5.42
CA GLN A 93 -9.12 -7.26 6.63
C GLN A 93 -8.29 -7.64 7.86
N ASP A 94 -7.88 -8.89 7.96
CA ASP A 94 -7.12 -9.38 9.11
C ASP A 94 -5.64 -9.02 9.04
N ASN A 95 -5.14 -8.68 7.85
CA ASN A 95 -3.71 -8.44 7.65
C ASN A 95 -3.35 -6.98 7.40
N ALA A 96 -4.26 -6.20 6.81
CA ALA A 96 -4.01 -4.79 6.57
C ALA A 96 -4.28 -3.96 7.81
N ASP A 97 -3.53 -2.87 7.94
CA ASP A 97 -3.71 -1.94 9.06
C ASP A 97 -4.81 -0.93 8.80
N ALA A 98 -5.11 -0.66 7.52
CA ALA A 98 -6.22 0.18 7.10
C ALA A 98 -6.66 -0.25 5.71
N PHE A 99 -7.83 0.20 5.29
CA PHE A 99 -8.44 -0.23 4.05
C PHE A 99 -9.24 0.92 3.44
N ILE A 100 -9.12 1.11 2.13
CA ILE A 100 -9.89 2.11 1.39
C ILE A 100 -10.39 1.49 0.08
N GLU A 101 -11.64 1.81 -0.31
CA GLU A 101 -12.26 1.30 -1.53
C GLU A 101 -12.21 2.33 -2.64
N LYS A 102 -12.00 1.84 -3.88
CA LYS A 102 -12.13 2.66 -5.10
C LYS A 102 -13.60 2.76 -5.49
N PRO A 103 -14.05 3.88 -6.01
CA PRO A 103 -13.32 5.13 -6.17
C PRO A 103 -13.19 5.87 -4.83
N PHE A 104 -12.09 6.56 -4.63
CA PHE A 104 -11.86 7.34 -3.42
C PHE A 104 -11.39 8.75 -3.80
N GLU A 105 -11.59 9.69 -2.90
CA GLU A 105 -11.01 11.03 -3.05
C GLU A 105 -9.54 10.96 -2.62
N ILE A 106 -8.68 11.74 -3.28
CA ILE A 106 -7.27 11.81 -2.91
C ILE A 106 -7.12 12.24 -1.45
N SER A 107 -7.98 13.16 -1.00
CA SER A 107 -7.96 13.61 0.39
C SER A 107 -8.22 12.48 1.39
N ASP A 108 -9.06 11.50 1.02
CA ASP A 108 -9.33 10.35 1.88
C ASP A 108 -8.11 9.46 2.01
N LEU A 109 -7.39 9.25 0.92
CA LEU A 109 -6.16 8.47 0.94
C LEU A 109 -5.07 9.17 1.75
N VAL A 110 -4.89 10.46 1.54
CA VAL A 110 -3.91 11.27 2.28
C VAL A 110 -4.22 11.21 3.78
N GLU A 111 -5.49 11.33 4.16
CA GLU A 111 -5.89 11.23 5.57
C GLU A 111 -5.63 9.85 6.15
N ALA A 112 -5.88 8.78 5.38
CA ALA A 112 -5.60 7.42 5.84
C ALA A 112 -4.10 7.21 6.09
N VAL A 113 -3.25 7.72 5.20
CA VAL A 113 -1.79 7.67 5.38
C VAL A 113 -1.38 8.45 6.62
N ARG A 114 -1.94 9.64 6.80
CA ARG A 114 -1.64 10.48 7.97
C ARG A 114 -1.97 9.75 9.27
N LEU A 115 -3.14 9.12 9.34
CA LEU A 115 -3.55 8.39 10.54
C LEU A 115 -2.62 7.21 10.83
N LEU A 116 -2.17 6.50 9.80
CA LEU A 116 -1.22 5.40 10.00
C LEU A 116 0.14 5.90 10.45
N SER A 117 0.55 7.08 10.00
CA SER A 117 1.85 7.65 10.38
C SER A 117 1.92 8.05 11.86
N LEU A 118 0.76 8.17 12.52
CA LEU A 118 0.68 8.52 13.94
C LEU A 118 0.81 7.31 14.89
N LYS A 119 0.81 6.12 14.34
CA LYS A 119 0.83 4.89 15.15
C LYS A 119 2.22 4.36 15.43
#